data_20f6c478be3a4df56c6db85e1606965a
#
_entry.id   20f6c478be3a4df56c6db85e1606965a
#
_cell.length_a   1.000
_cell.length_b   1.000
_cell.length_c   1.000
_cell.angle_alpha   90.00
_cell.angle_beta   90.00
_cell.angle_gamma   90.00
#
_symmetry.space_group_name_H-M   'P 1'
#
loop_
_entity.id
_entity.type
_entity.pdbx_description
1 polymer ?
#
loop_
_entity_poly.entity_id
_entity_poly.type
_entity_poly.pdbx_seq_one_letter_code
_entity_poly.pdbx_strand_id
1 'polypeptide(L)'
;LRSKKLRGVTIAGDAFFTLAPEANHQARLDAYAQGELEEYVGPGEVNLEQLDATLKDAADRAVDEVFVPSDCRRLGSRRYPRVPVSLTGADVVLVDLTYGLALKHVSLKIFLESDYQRRIAAVKKRNLARDPDQDFAFIQRVLEIEHRIIQDMKKGADILVTSDYKARPK
;
A
#
# COMPACT_ATOMS: atom_id res chain seq x y z
N LEU A 1 -16.23 17.49 25.32
CA LEU A 1 -14.92 16.88 25.04
C LEU A 1 -14.25 17.70 23.92
N ARG A 2 -13.18 18.46 24.26
CA ARG A 2 -12.39 19.15 23.24
C ARG A 2 -11.65 18.08 22.42
N SER A 3 -11.87 18.02 21.11
CA SER A 3 -11.09 17.13 20.23
C SER A 3 -9.62 17.57 20.28
N LYS A 4 -8.76 16.70 20.78
CA LYS A 4 -7.30 16.94 20.73
C LYS A 4 -6.90 16.86 19.27
N LYS A 5 -6.29 17.93 18.74
CA LYS A 5 -5.67 17.85 17.40
C LYS A 5 -4.44 16.95 17.50
N LEU A 6 -4.51 15.80 16.85
CA LEU A 6 -3.36 14.89 16.73
C LEU A 6 -2.50 15.32 15.56
N ARG A 7 -1.18 15.27 15.73
CA ARG A 7 -0.23 15.42 14.64
C ARG A 7 0.07 14.05 14.04
N GLY A 8 -0.34 13.84 12.80
CA GLY A 8 -0.06 12.62 12.04
C GLY A 8 1.15 12.78 11.13
N VAL A 9 1.95 11.73 11.02
CA VAL A 9 2.99 11.56 10.02
C VAL A 9 2.62 10.37 9.14
N THR A 10 2.73 10.51 7.81
CA THR A 10 2.37 9.45 6.88
C THR A 10 3.61 8.82 6.26
N ILE A 11 3.69 7.50 6.32
CA ILE A 11 4.66 6.68 5.58
C ILE A 11 3.92 6.06 4.40
N ALA A 12 4.36 6.38 3.17
CA ALA A 12 3.82 5.78 1.96
C ALA A 12 4.34 4.36 1.82
N GLY A 13 3.49 3.37 2.02
CA GLY A 13 3.85 1.95 1.92
C GLY A 13 4.28 1.54 0.51
N ASP A 14 3.74 2.21 -0.51
CA ASP A 14 4.14 1.99 -1.91
C ASP A 14 5.64 2.24 -2.16
N ALA A 15 6.32 3.01 -1.31
CA ALA A 15 7.77 3.20 -1.39
C ALA A 15 8.56 1.91 -1.08
N PHE A 16 7.93 0.94 -0.46
CA PHE A 16 8.54 -0.34 -0.08
C PHE A 16 8.30 -1.47 -1.09
N PHE A 17 7.73 -1.17 -2.26
CA PHE A 17 7.72 -2.17 -3.34
C PHE A 17 9.15 -2.58 -3.70
N THR A 18 9.36 -3.89 -3.94
CA THR A 18 10.67 -4.47 -4.24
C THR A 18 11.20 -4.04 -5.60
N LEU A 19 10.30 -3.71 -6.51
CA LEU A 19 10.61 -3.21 -7.86
C LEU A 19 10.01 -1.82 -8.08
N ALA A 20 10.67 -1.04 -8.94
CA ALA A 20 10.13 0.21 -9.46
C ALA A 20 8.80 -0.04 -10.21
N PRO A 21 7.88 0.94 -10.26
CA PRO A 21 6.57 0.76 -10.87
C PRO A 21 6.62 0.17 -12.29
N GLU A 22 7.52 0.65 -13.14
CA GLU A 22 7.68 0.16 -14.51
C GLU A 22 8.22 -1.26 -14.54
N ALA A 23 9.22 -1.57 -13.70
CA ALA A 23 9.79 -2.91 -13.58
C ALA A 23 8.78 -3.89 -12.97
N ASN A 24 7.99 -3.45 -11.98
CA ASN A 24 6.94 -4.27 -11.40
C ASN A 24 5.81 -4.54 -12.40
N HIS A 25 5.44 -3.53 -13.19
CA HIS A 25 4.46 -3.71 -14.26
C HIS A 25 4.95 -4.73 -15.30
N GLN A 26 6.22 -4.63 -15.73
CA GLN A 26 6.80 -5.59 -16.66
C GLN A 26 6.85 -7.02 -16.09
N ALA A 27 7.26 -7.16 -14.82
CA ALA A 27 7.31 -8.46 -14.17
C ALA A 27 5.91 -9.10 -14.03
N ARG A 28 4.88 -8.30 -13.78
CA ARG A 28 3.48 -8.76 -13.80
C ARG A 28 3.03 -9.20 -15.19
N LEU A 29 3.45 -8.50 -16.26
CA LEU A 29 3.17 -8.89 -17.64
C LEU A 29 3.85 -10.21 -17.99
N ASP A 30 5.12 -10.38 -17.60
CA ASP A 30 5.87 -11.60 -17.84
C ASP A 30 5.22 -12.79 -17.10
N ALA A 31 4.83 -12.62 -15.85
CA ALA A 31 4.09 -13.61 -15.08
C ALA A 31 2.72 -13.94 -15.70
N TYR A 32 2.02 -12.94 -16.23
CA TYR A 32 0.75 -13.15 -16.93
C TYR A 32 0.93 -14.00 -18.19
N ALA A 33 1.96 -13.71 -18.99
CA ALA A 33 2.28 -14.47 -20.19
C ALA A 33 2.69 -15.94 -19.91
N GLN A 34 3.25 -16.18 -18.71
CA GLN A 34 3.65 -17.53 -18.25
C GLN A 34 2.50 -18.26 -17.51
N GLY A 35 1.39 -17.60 -17.24
CA GLY A 35 0.27 -18.17 -16.46
C GLY A 35 0.51 -18.17 -14.94
N GLU A 36 1.52 -17.46 -14.46
CA GLU A 36 1.98 -17.41 -13.06
C GLU A 36 1.58 -16.12 -12.32
N LEU A 37 0.63 -15.36 -12.89
CA LEU A 37 0.23 -14.08 -12.31
C LEU A 37 -0.33 -14.19 -10.88
N GLU A 38 -1.00 -15.31 -10.57
CA GLU A 38 -1.59 -15.53 -9.24
C GLU A 38 -0.55 -15.72 -8.15
N GLU A 39 0.57 -16.33 -8.50
CA GLU A 39 1.71 -16.54 -7.59
C GLU A 39 2.54 -15.28 -7.43
N TYR A 40 2.58 -14.44 -8.47
CA TYR A 40 3.38 -13.22 -8.48
C TYR A 40 2.71 -12.07 -7.72
N VAL A 41 1.42 -11.80 -8.02
CA VAL A 41 0.69 -10.65 -7.45
C VAL A 41 0.37 -10.89 -5.98
N GLY A 42 0.86 -10.01 -5.11
CA GLY A 42 0.53 -10.13 -3.70
C GLY A 42 1.51 -9.41 -2.75
N PRO A 43 1.43 -9.75 -1.46
CA PRO A 43 2.29 -9.14 -0.44
C PRO A 43 3.80 -9.30 -0.69
N GLY A 44 4.21 -10.33 -1.46
CA GLY A 44 5.60 -10.57 -1.85
C GLY A 44 6.21 -9.48 -2.75
N GLU A 45 5.38 -8.65 -3.38
CA GLU A 45 5.84 -7.50 -4.16
C GLU A 45 6.34 -6.35 -3.26
N VAL A 46 6.05 -6.39 -1.96
CA VAL A 46 6.40 -5.35 -0.99
C VAL A 46 7.40 -5.89 0.03
N ASN A 47 8.44 -5.13 0.32
CA ASN A 47 9.37 -5.43 1.41
C ASN A 47 8.74 -5.12 2.77
N LEU A 48 7.78 -5.98 3.16
CA LEU A 48 7.04 -5.85 4.43
C LEU A 48 7.96 -5.95 5.63
N GLU A 49 9.03 -6.74 5.56
CA GLU A 49 10.00 -6.89 6.65
C GLU A 49 10.71 -5.57 6.94
N GLN A 50 11.17 -4.88 5.90
CA GLN A 50 11.82 -3.57 6.04
C GLN A 50 10.83 -2.53 6.56
N LEU A 51 9.58 -2.54 6.08
CA LEU A 51 8.56 -1.62 6.56
C LEU A 51 8.22 -1.88 8.02
N ASP A 52 8.04 -3.15 8.41
CA ASP A 52 7.79 -3.54 9.80
C ASP A 52 8.94 -3.13 10.74
N ALA A 53 10.20 -3.29 10.33
CA ALA A 53 11.35 -2.82 11.09
C ALA A 53 11.32 -1.30 11.28
N THR A 54 11.02 -0.54 10.20
CA THR A 54 10.87 0.91 10.25
C THR A 54 9.76 1.34 11.22
N LEU A 55 8.63 0.62 11.23
CA LEU A 55 7.50 0.92 12.12
C LEU A 55 7.83 0.57 13.57
N LYS A 56 8.57 -0.51 13.80
CA LYS A 56 9.05 -0.86 15.14
C LYS A 56 9.93 0.22 15.71
N ASP A 57 10.91 0.73 14.94
CA ASP A 57 11.77 1.82 15.37
C ASP A 57 10.97 3.08 15.70
N ALA A 58 9.96 3.39 14.89
CA ALA A 58 9.04 4.51 15.13
C ALA A 58 8.20 4.33 16.40
N ALA A 59 7.70 3.11 16.66
CA ALA A 59 6.86 2.81 17.82
C ALA A 59 7.64 2.84 19.13
N ASP A 60 8.85 2.34 19.13
CA ASP A 60 9.72 2.31 20.31
C ASP A 60 10.18 3.71 20.74
N ARG A 61 9.85 4.76 19.94
CA ARG A 61 10.30 6.16 20.14
C ARG A 61 11.79 6.28 20.37
N ALA A 62 12.55 5.32 19.89
CA ALA A 62 14.01 5.26 20.03
C ALA A 62 14.70 6.26 19.10
N VAL A 63 13.97 6.83 18.14
CA VAL A 63 14.47 7.68 17.08
C VAL A 63 13.54 8.87 16.83
N ASP A 64 14.11 10.02 16.54
CA ASP A 64 13.36 11.23 16.15
C ASP A 64 13.02 11.24 14.65
N GLU A 65 13.61 10.34 13.88
CA GLU A 65 13.36 10.16 12.46
C GLU A 65 13.52 8.71 12.03
N VAL A 66 12.81 8.33 10.99
CA VAL A 66 12.98 7.04 10.29
C VAL A 66 13.36 7.27 8.84
N PHE A 67 14.10 6.32 8.27
CA PHE A 67 14.53 6.41 6.87
C PHE A 67 13.65 5.49 6.02
N VAL A 68 12.90 6.10 5.11
CA VAL A 68 12.03 5.40 4.16
C VAL A 68 12.64 5.45 2.75
N PRO A 69 12.40 4.45 1.88
CA PRO A 69 12.78 4.56 0.48
C PRO A 69 12.11 5.80 -0.14
N SER A 70 12.84 6.54 -0.96
CA SER A 70 12.23 7.65 -1.70
C SER A 70 11.27 7.11 -2.75
N ASP A 71 10.20 7.85 -3.03
CA ASP A 71 9.30 7.52 -4.13
C ASP A 71 10.07 7.59 -5.46
N CYS A 72 10.42 6.42 -6.00
CA CYS A 72 11.19 6.26 -7.22
C CYS A 72 10.52 6.89 -8.46
N ARG A 73 9.20 7.07 -8.43
CA ARG A 73 8.46 7.72 -9.52
C ARG A 73 8.89 9.16 -9.78
N ARG A 74 9.48 9.83 -8.79
CA ARG A 74 9.95 11.21 -8.91
C ARG A 74 11.37 11.35 -9.40
N LEU A 75 12.20 10.31 -9.27
CA LEU A 75 13.65 10.42 -9.43
C LEU A 75 14.20 9.69 -10.65
N GLY A 76 13.42 8.86 -11.35
CA GLY A 76 13.87 8.13 -12.54
C GLY A 76 15.10 7.23 -12.28
N SER A 77 15.50 7.02 -11.04
CA SER A 77 16.75 6.33 -10.70
C SER A 77 16.49 4.90 -10.23
N ARG A 78 17.38 3.99 -10.64
CA ARG A 78 17.39 2.58 -10.22
C ARG A 78 17.85 2.36 -8.78
N ARG A 79 18.29 3.40 -8.09
CA ARG A 79 18.67 3.35 -6.68
C ARG A 79 17.68 4.20 -5.91
N TYR A 80 17.03 3.58 -4.94
CA TYR A 80 16.11 4.23 -4.02
C TYR A 80 16.92 4.91 -2.90
N PRO A 81 17.25 6.22 -2.99
CA PRO A 81 17.83 6.89 -1.84
C PRO A 81 16.79 6.82 -0.71
N ARG A 82 17.26 6.60 0.50
CA ARG A 82 16.42 6.70 1.69
C ARG A 82 16.28 8.17 2.04
N VAL A 83 15.07 8.58 2.36
CA VAL A 83 14.78 9.94 2.83
C VAL A 83 14.37 9.91 4.28
N PRO A 84 14.82 10.88 5.10
CA PRO A 84 14.41 10.97 6.49
C PRO A 84 12.96 11.44 6.58
N VAL A 85 12.20 10.80 7.46
CA VAL A 85 10.86 11.21 7.87
C VAL A 85 10.91 11.55 9.36
N SER A 86 10.76 12.83 9.69
CA SER A 86 10.80 13.28 11.09
C SER A 86 9.54 12.83 11.83
N LEU A 87 9.74 12.20 12.97
CA LEU A 87 8.73 11.78 13.92
C LEU A 87 8.57 12.76 15.08
N THR A 88 9.40 13.81 15.15
CA THR A 88 9.41 14.79 16.25
C THR A 88 8.03 15.39 16.45
N GLY A 89 7.45 15.18 17.63
CA GLY A 89 6.11 15.66 17.99
C GLY A 89 4.96 14.94 17.27
N ALA A 90 5.19 13.82 16.60
CA ALA A 90 4.13 13.00 16.04
C ALA A 90 3.36 12.28 17.15
N ASP A 91 2.04 12.38 17.12
CA ASP A 91 1.13 11.60 17.99
C ASP A 91 0.77 10.25 17.33
N VAL A 92 0.74 10.21 15.98
CA VAL A 92 0.32 9.06 15.19
C VAL A 92 1.19 8.92 13.95
N VAL A 93 1.62 7.71 13.64
CA VAL A 93 2.22 7.33 12.35
C VAL A 93 1.17 6.55 11.55
N LEU A 94 0.88 7.03 10.35
CA LEU A 94 -0.06 6.41 9.42
C LEU A 94 0.73 5.69 8.33
N VAL A 95 0.32 4.48 7.98
CA VAL A 95 0.85 3.74 6.83
C VAL A 95 -0.28 3.51 5.84
N ASP A 96 -0.09 3.99 4.61
CA ASP A 96 -1.00 3.73 3.49
C ASP A 96 -0.38 2.66 2.59
N LEU A 97 -0.97 1.48 2.57
CA LEU A 97 -0.48 0.33 1.83
C LEU A 97 -1.60 -0.65 1.50
N THR A 98 -1.62 -1.14 0.26
CA THR A 98 -2.57 -2.16 -0.20
C THR A 98 -2.57 -3.43 0.67
N TYR A 99 -1.41 -3.88 1.12
CA TYR A 99 -1.23 -5.06 1.97
C TYR A 99 -0.94 -4.71 3.45
N GLY A 100 -1.32 -3.52 3.89
CA GLY A 100 -1.00 -3.00 5.23
C GLY A 100 -1.48 -3.86 6.39
N LEU A 101 -2.51 -4.69 6.19
CA LEU A 101 -3.00 -5.62 7.21
C LEU A 101 -2.01 -6.77 7.51
N ALA A 102 -1.02 -7.03 6.63
CA ALA A 102 0.04 -8.00 6.88
C ALA A 102 1.10 -7.50 7.87
N LEU A 103 1.19 -6.20 8.11
CA LEU A 103 2.15 -5.60 9.04
C LEU A 103 1.92 -6.09 10.47
N LYS A 104 3.01 -6.27 11.22
CA LYS A 104 3.01 -6.80 12.60
C LYS A 104 3.14 -5.69 13.63
N HIS A 105 3.96 -4.67 13.35
CA HIS A 105 4.29 -3.60 14.29
C HIS A 105 3.40 -2.37 14.08
N VAL A 106 2.08 -2.60 14.02
CA VAL A 106 1.03 -1.56 13.97
C VAL A 106 0.06 -1.75 15.13
N SER A 107 -0.31 -0.64 15.78
CA SER A 107 -1.22 -0.65 16.94
C SER A 107 -2.69 -0.77 16.54
N LEU A 108 -3.03 -0.37 15.32
CA LEU A 108 -4.40 -0.33 14.83
C LEU A 108 -4.43 -0.61 13.33
N LYS A 109 -5.23 -1.58 12.92
CA LYS A 109 -5.41 -1.99 11.53
C LYS A 109 -6.79 -1.57 11.02
N ILE A 110 -6.80 -0.70 10.03
CA ILE A 110 -8.03 -0.16 9.43
C ILE A 110 -8.19 -0.74 8.04
N PHE A 111 -9.34 -1.34 7.77
CA PHE A 111 -9.72 -1.81 6.45
C PHE A 111 -10.71 -0.84 5.81
N LEU A 112 -10.37 -0.32 4.64
CA LEU A 112 -11.25 0.51 3.85
C LEU A 112 -12.05 -0.37 2.88
N GLU A 113 -13.34 -0.53 3.14
CA GLU A 113 -14.23 -1.23 2.22
C GLU A 113 -14.48 -0.35 1.00
N SER A 114 -14.14 -0.84 -0.17
CA SER A 114 -14.55 -0.24 -1.43
C SER A 114 -15.29 -1.24 -2.27
N ASP A 115 -16.31 -0.76 -2.98
CA ASP A 115 -17.00 -1.54 -3.99
C ASP A 115 -16.02 -1.90 -5.12
N TYR A 116 -15.85 -3.20 -5.36
CA TYR A 116 -14.93 -3.72 -6.37
C TYR A 116 -15.25 -3.18 -7.78
N GLN A 117 -16.53 -3.10 -8.15
CA GLN A 117 -16.95 -2.60 -9.47
C GLN A 117 -16.63 -1.12 -9.64
N ARG A 118 -16.85 -0.32 -8.59
CA ARG A 118 -16.45 1.10 -8.59
C ARG A 118 -14.94 1.26 -8.71
N ARG A 119 -14.17 0.40 -8.06
CA ARG A 119 -12.71 0.42 -8.15
C ARG A 119 -12.23 0.09 -9.55
N ILE A 120 -12.75 -0.97 -10.18
CA ILE A 120 -12.45 -1.30 -11.58
C ILE A 120 -12.77 -0.12 -12.51
N ALA A 121 -13.97 0.45 -12.38
CA ALA A 121 -14.37 1.58 -13.22
C ALA A 121 -13.43 2.80 -13.06
N ALA A 122 -13.02 3.10 -11.82
CA ALA A 122 -12.07 4.19 -11.54
C ALA A 122 -10.68 3.94 -12.14
N VAL A 123 -10.16 2.70 -11.99
CA VAL A 123 -8.87 2.29 -12.57
C VAL A 123 -8.94 2.32 -14.09
N LYS A 124 -10.00 1.78 -14.68
CA LYS A 124 -10.22 1.83 -16.14
C LYS A 124 -10.19 3.28 -16.66
N LYS A 125 -10.96 4.18 -16.05
CA LYS A 125 -11.00 5.58 -16.42
C LYS A 125 -9.61 6.24 -16.33
N ARG A 126 -8.88 5.98 -15.24
CA ARG A 126 -7.53 6.54 -15.03
C ARG A 126 -6.52 6.01 -16.04
N ASN A 127 -6.57 4.72 -16.34
CA ASN A 127 -5.60 4.07 -17.21
C ASN A 127 -5.85 4.41 -18.68
N LEU A 128 -7.09 4.40 -19.15
CA LEU A 128 -7.43 4.85 -20.50
C LEU A 128 -7.04 6.32 -20.78
N ALA A 129 -7.00 7.15 -19.74
CA ALA A 129 -6.53 8.53 -19.87
C ALA A 129 -5.01 8.64 -20.02
N ARG A 130 -4.25 7.60 -19.62
CA ARG A 130 -2.78 7.56 -19.69
C ARG A 130 -2.28 6.78 -20.91
N ASP A 131 -2.92 5.66 -21.19
CA ASP A 131 -2.57 4.73 -22.26
C ASP A 131 -3.87 4.09 -22.80
N PRO A 132 -4.39 4.60 -23.94
CA PRO A 132 -5.61 4.07 -24.55
C PRO A 132 -5.48 2.62 -25.05
N ASP A 133 -4.26 2.17 -25.38
CA ASP A 133 -3.97 0.86 -25.95
C ASP A 133 -3.66 -0.20 -24.88
N GLN A 134 -3.78 0.17 -23.60
CA GLN A 134 -3.46 -0.73 -22.49
C GLN A 134 -4.39 -1.95 -22.48
N ASP A 135 -3.80 -3.15 -22.30
CA ASP A 135 -4.55 -4.40 -22.12
C ASP A 135 -5.34 -4.34 -20.81
N PHE A 136 -6.64 -4.05 -20.94
CA PHE A 136 -7.52 -3.95 -19.80
C PHE A 136 -7.84 -5.33 -19.18
N ALA A 137 -7.79 -6.41 -19.96
CA ALA A 137 -8.03 -7.77 -19.45
C ALA A 137 -6.94 -8.17 -18.44
N PHE A 138 -5.69 -7.87 -18.76
CA PHE A 138 -4.56 -8.04 -17.84
C PHE A 138 -4.76 -7.25 -16.55
N ILE A 139 -5.09 -5.94 -16.65
CA ILE A 139 -5.30 -5.09 -15.48
C ILE A 139 -6.46 -5.58 -14.62
N GLN A 140 -7.57 -5.97 -15.25
CA GLN A 140 -8.70 -6.52 -14.53
C GLN A 140 -8.29 -7.78 -13.78
N ARG A 141 -7.48 -8.67 -14.39
CA ARG A 141 -7.01 -9.89 -13.74
C ARG A 141 -6.13 -9.59 -12.52
N VAL A 142 -5.21 -8.62 -12.62
CA VAL A 142 -4.41 -8.14 -11.48
C VAL A 142 -5.33 -7.65 -10.35
N LEU A 143 -6.32 -6.81 -10.66
CA LEU A 143 -7.25 -6.29 -9.67
C LEU A 143 -8.12 -7.36 -9.00
N GLU A 144 -8.49 -8.42 -9.73
CA GLU A 144 -9.22 -9.57 -9.19
C GLU A 144 -8.38 -10.33 -8.17
N ILE A 145 -7.11 -10.59 -8.49
CA ILE A 145 -6.17 -11.26 -7.59
C ILE A 145 -5.95 -10.43 -6.34
N GLU A 146 -5.61 -9.15 -6.50
CA GLU A 146 -5.42 -8.22 -5.38
C GLU A 146 -6.67 -8.15 -4.51
N HIS A 147 -7.87 -8.05 -5.12
CA HIS A 147 -9.12 -7.99 -4.38
C HIS A 147 -9.33 -9.23 -3.51
N ARG A 148 -9.11 -10.42 -4.05
CA ARG A 148 -9.23 -11.69 -3.31
C ARG A 148 -8.30 -11.70 -2.10
N ILE A 149 -7.00 -11.39 -2.32
CA ILE A 149 -6.01 -11.35 -1.26
C ILE A 149 -6.40 -10.36 -0.16
N ILE A 150 -6.81 -9.15 -0.54
CA ILE A 150 -7.20 -8.10 0.40
C ILE A 150 -8.45 -8.49 1.19
N GLN A 151 -9.44 -9.14 0.56
CA GLN A 151 -10.63 -9.63 1.27
C GLN A 151 -10.27 -10.72 2.29
N ASP A 152 -9.34 -11.61 1.98
CA ASP A 152 -8.87 -12.63 2.93
C ASP A 152 -8.16 -12.00 4.13
N MET A 153 -7.44 -10.90 3.92
CA MET A 153 -6.76 -10.15 4.98
C MET A 153 -7.73 -9.36 5.87
N LYS A 154 -8.93 -9.02 5.40
CA LYS A 154 -9.93 -8.22 6.11
C LYS A 154 -10.23 -8.75 7.52
N LYS A 155 -10.17 -10.06 7.74
CA LYS A 155 -10.36 -10.68 9.06
C LYS A 155 -9.36 -10.19 10.12
N GLY A 156 -8.20 -9.68 9.70
CA GLY A 156 -7.16 -9.11 10.58
C GLY A 156 -7.33 -7.62 10.91
N ALA A 157 -8.37 -6.96 10.41
CA ALA A 157 -8.63 -5.55 10.71
C ALA A 157 -9.29 -5.36 12.08
N ASP A 158 -8.96 -4.27 12.76
CA ASP A 158 -9.60 -3.84 14.00
C ASP A 158 -10.82 -2.94 13.72
N ILE A 159 -10.72 -2.14 12.66
CA ILE A 159 -11.79 -1.22 12.24
C ILE A 159 -12.09 -1.45 10.76
N LEU A 160 -13.38 -1.48 10.45
CA LEU A 160 -13.89 -1.45 9.08
C LEU A 160 -14.44 -0.06 8.78
N VAL A 161 -13.95 0.56 7.72
CA VAL A 161 -14.50 1.82 7.19
C VAL A 161 -15.24 1.48 5.90
N THR A 162 -16.53 1.68 5.92
CA THR A 162 -17.41 1.39 4.78
C THR A 162 -17.31 2.44 3.68
N SER A 163 -17.81 2.14 2.50
CA SER A 163 -17.77 3.04 1.33
C SER A 163 -18.50 4.37 1.54
N ASP A 164 -19.35 4.49 2.56
CA ASP A 164 -19.99 5.72 3.02
C ASP A 164 -19.23 6.40 4.17
N TYR A 165 -17.97 6.03 4.35
CA TYR A 165 -17.03 6.57 5.35
C TYR A 165 -17.48 6.39 6.81
N LYS A 166 -18.29 5.38 7.11
CA LYS A 166 -18.63 5.04 8.49
C LYS A 166 -17.67 4.01 9.04
N ALA A 167 -17.02 4.35 10.15
CA ALA A 167 -16.18 3.42 10.88
C ALA A 167 -17.04 2.51 11.77
N ARG A 168 -16.72 1.21 11.75
CA ARG A 168 -17.32 0.20 12.63
C ARG A 168 -16.20 -0.61 13.27
N PRO A 169 -16.18 -0.73 14.61
CA PRO A 169 -15.32 -1.72 15.27
C PRO A 169 -15.71 -3.12 14.76
N LYS A 170 -14.74 -3.99 14.65
CA LYS A 170 -14.97 -5.38 14.30
C LYS A 170 -15.22 -6.21 15.52
#